data_89eec5ce9da10bbf01029335ccf40df2
#
_entry.id   89eec5ce9da10bbf01029335ccf40df2
#
_cell.length_a   1.000
_cell.length_b   1.000
_cell.length_c   1.000
_cell.angle_alpha   90.00
_cell.angle_beta   90.00
_cell.angle_gamma   90.00
#
_symmetry.space_group_name_H-M   'P 1'
#
loop_
_entity.id
_entity.type
_entity.pdbx_description
1 polymer ?
#
loop_
_entity_poly.entity_id
_entity_poly.type
_entity_poly.pdbx_seq_one_letter_code
_entity_poly.pdbx_strand_id
1 'polypeptide(L)'
;MVSFSDTDPLSGLRIADIEPGAAPDGWRWVKVKAASLNHHDLWSLRGVGLRAEQLPMVLGCDAAGIDEETGDEVIVHSVIADPSATGDETTDPHRSLLSEKHPGTFAQRVAVPARNLVPKPAWLSWNEAACLPVAWLTAYRMLQTKSGLKPGETVLIQGATGGVASAAIALAQAAGYTVWATSRTPQGREFAKTLGADEVFEPGARLPARVDAVIETVGDATWSHSLKSLKPGGTVVISGATSGANPPADLARVFFLQLSIKGSTMGTREELLGLLDLLHSSGARPHVSMCVELGDAACAFQAMHEGTLLGKAVLQID
;
A
#
# COMPACT_ATOMS: atom_id res chain seq x y z
N MET A 1 -18.83 6.10 2.76
CA MET A 1 -18.79 6.11 4.25
C MET A 1 -19.62 7.27 4.76
N VAL A 2 -20.50 7.00 5.71
CA VAL A 2 -21.42 8.03 6.29
C VAL A 2 -21.14 8.34 7.76
N SER A 3 -20.38 7.49 8.45
CA SER A 3 -19.92 7.67 9.82
C SER A 3 -18.62 6.87 10.04
N PHE A 4 -17.93 7.16 11.14
CA PHE A 4 -16.80 6.36 11.58
C PHE A 4 -16.98 5.89 13.02
N SER A 5 -16.41 4.74 13.34
CA SER A 5 -16.45 4.12 14.67
C SER A 5 -15.19 3.31 14.88
N ASP A 6 -14.53 3.48 16.03
CA ASP A 6 -13.35 2.68 16.37
C ASP A 6 -13.72 1.25 16.77
N THR A 7 -14.89 1.06 17.38
CA THR A 7 -15.36 -0.26 17.87
C THR A 7 -16.11 -1.07 16.82
N ASP A 8 -16.78 -0.42 15.87
CA ASP A 8 -17.53 -1.07 14.78
C ASP A 8 -17.33 -0.28 13.48
N PRO A 9 -16.13 -0.35 12.88
CA PRO A 9 -15.80 0.49 11.74
C PRO A 9 -16.68 0.23 10.52
N LEU A 10 -17.15 -1.00 10.33
CA LEU A 10 -17.94 -1.36 9.15
C LEU A 10 -19.37 -0.84 9.19
N SER A 11 -19.88 -0.46 10.36
CA SER A 11 -21.23 0.14 10.51
C SER A 11 -21.38 1.47 9.75
N GLY A 12 -20.26 2.14 9.40
CA GLY A 12 -20.24 3.38 8.61
C GLY A 12 -20.29 3.17 7.10
N LEU A 13 -20.16 1.93 6.60
CA LEU A 13 -20.22 1.66 5.16
C LEU A 13 -21.65 1.73 4.63
N ARG A 14 -21.81 2.37 3.47
CA ARG A 14 -23.08 2.37 2.71
C ARG A 14 -22.75 2.35 1.21
N ILE A 15 -23.54 1.59 0.48
CA ILE A 15 -23.65 1.70 -0.99
C ILE A 15 -24.79 2.66 -1.26
N ALA A 16 -24.54 3.69 -2.07
CA ALA A 16 -25.51 4.70 -2.41
C ALA A 16 -25.17 5.37 -3.74
N ASP A 17 -26.19 5.88 -4.42
CA ASP A 17 -26.00 6.77 -5.54
C ASP A 17 -25.64 8.17 -5.01
N ILE A 18 -24.59 8.73 -5.59
CA ILE A 18 -24.10 10.07 -5.25
C ILE A 18 -23.95 10.87 -6.53
N GLU A 19 -24.61 12.02 -6.60
CA GLU A 19 -24.42 12.95 -7.71
C GLU A 19 -22.99 13.54 -7.61
N PRO A 20 -22.13 13.28 -8.61
CA PRO A 20 -20.81 13.87 -8.63
C PRO A 20 -20.90 15.37 -8.90
N GLY A 21 -20.18 16.17 -8.14
CA GLY A 21 -20.00 17.60 -8.46
C GLY A 21 -19.22 17.78 -9.76
N ALA A 22 -19.05 19.05 -10.20
CA ALA A 22 -18.15 19.34 -11.32
C ALA A 22 -16.69 19.01 -10.94
N ALA A 23 -15.93 18.47 -11.88
CA ALA A 23 -14.49 18.31 -11.69
C ALA A 23 -13.82 19.70 -11.58
N PRO A 24 -12.87 19.88 -10.67
CA PRO A 24 -12.08 21.11 -10.61
C PRO A 24 -11.30 21.37 -11.92
N ASP A 25 -10.90 22.61 -12.17
CA ASP A 25 -10.09 22.95 -13.34
C ASP A 25 -8.79 22.15 -13.37
N GLY A 26 -8.45 21.57 -14.53
CA GLY A 26 -7.30 20.72 -14.72
C GLY A 26 -7.44 19.28 -14.19
N TRP A 27 -8.62 18.92 -13.68
CA TRP A 27 -8.96 17.56 -13.29
C TRP A 27 -9.71 16.87 -14.42
N ARG A 28 -9.61 15.52 -14.44
CA ARG A 28 -10.29 14.66 -15.42
C ARG A 28 -11.10 13.59 -14.72
N TRP A 29 -12.20 13.23 -15.34
CA TRP A 29 -12.99 12.08 -14.91
C TRP A 29 -12.40 10.79 -15.44
N VAL A 30 -12.29 9.82 -14.55
CA VAL A 30 -11.91 8.44 -14.89
C VAL A 30 -13.10 7.55 -14.62
N LYS A 31 -13.55 6.82 -15.65
CA LYS A 31 -14.49 5.69 -15.49
C LYS A 31 -13.69 4.54 -14.88
N VAL A 32 -13.94 4.25 -13.61
CA VAL A 32 -13.21 3.22 -12.86
C VAL A 32 -13.61 1.83 -13.37
N LYS A 33 -12.64 0.96 -13.58
CA LYS A 33 -12.83 -0.44 -13.95
C LYS A 33 -12.50 -1.40 -12.82
N ALA A 34 -11.53 -1.04 -11.99
CA ALA A 34 -11.18 -1.76 -10.78
C ALA A 34 -10.61 -0.79 -9.75
N ALA A 35 -10.88 -1.06 -8.49
CA ALA A 35 -10.31 -0.37 -7.33
C ALA A 35 -9.84 -1.40 -6.31
N SER A 36 -8.83 -1.10 -5.49
CA SER A 36 -8.36 -2.07 -4.52
C SER A 36 -8.35 -1.54 -3.10
N LEU A 37 -8.66 -2.42 -2.12
CA LEU A 37 -8.70 -2.06 -0.71
C LEU A 37 -7.30 -1.92 -0.12
N ASN A 38 -7.18 -0.98 0.81
CA ASN A 38 -5.99 -0.73 1.62
C ASN A 38 -6.36 -0.58 3.10
N HIS A 39 -5.41 -0.82 4.01
CA HIS A 39 -5.63 -0.56 5.45
C HIS A 39 -6.02 0.90 5.73
N HIS A 40 -5.64 1.83 4.86
CA HIS A 40 -6.07 3.22 4.89
C HIS A 40 -7.61 3.34 4.94
N ASP A 41 -8.32 2.55 4.17
CA ASP A 41 -9.77 2.57 4.09
C ASP A 41 -10.42 2.12 5.43
N LEU A 42 -9.85 1.11 6.10
CA LEU A 42 -10.27 0.71 7.44
C LEU A 42 -9.95 1.78 8.50
N TRP A 43 -8.81 2.45 8.37
CA TRP A 43 -8.44 3.52 9.29
C TRP A 43 -9.36 4.73 9.12
N SER A 44 -9.73 5.07 7.89
CA SER A 44 -10.74 6.11 7.63
C SER A 44 -12.08 5.78 8.29
N LEU A 45 -12.52 4.52 8.23
CA LEU A 45 -13.74 4.03 8.91
C LEU A 45 -13.64 4.12 10.44
N ARG A 46 -12.43 4.15 11.01
CA ARG A 46 -12.16 4.39 12.43
C ARG A 46 -12.00 5.87 12.77
N GLY A 47 -12.08 6.76 11.78
CA GLY A 47 -11.93 8.20 11.99
C GLY A 47 -10.49 8.72 11.91
N VAL A 48 -9.54 7.89 11.44
CA VAL A 48 -8.16 8.34 11.23
C VAL A 48 -8.06 9.07 9.88
N GLY A 49 -7.53 10.29 9.88
CA GLY A 49 -7.34 11.09 8.67
C GLY A 49 -8.57 11.85 8.18
N LEU A 50 -9.75 11.63 8.76
CA LEU A 50 -11.00 12.28 8.40
C LEU A 50 -11.64 13.00 9.59
N ARG A 51 -12.34 14.11 9.29
CA ARG A 51 -13.17 14.85 10.24
C ARG A 51 -14.65 14.66 9.89
N ALA A 52 -15.53 14.83 10.88
CA ALA A 52 -16.98 14.65 10.72
C ALA A 52 -17.58 15.53 9.60
N GLU A 53 -17.04 16.73 9.41
CA GLU A 53 -17.50 17.70 8.40
C GLU A 53 -17.19 17.25 6.95
N GLN A 54 -16.32 16.24 6.78
CA GLN A 54 -15.97 15.69 5.47
C GLN A 54 -16.89 14.53 5.04
N LEU A 55 -17.81 14.13 5.92
CA LEU A 55 -18.79 13.09 5.63
C LEU A 55 -20.04 13.63 4.91
N PRO A 56 -20.67 12.89 3.99
CA PRO A 56 -20.26 11.55 3.55
C PRO A 56 -19.02 11.57 2.65
N MET A 57 -18.16 10.55 2.77
CA MET A 57 -16.93 10.41 1.98
C MET A 57 -16.96 9.12 1.15
N VAL A 58 -16.62 9.21 -0.14
CA VAL A 58 -16.33 8.05 -0.97
C VAL A 58 -14.93 7.55 -0.61
N LEU A 59 -14.82 6.30 -0.19
CA LEU A 59 -13.55 5.67 0.16
C LEU A 59 -12.77 5.23 -1.07
N GLY A 60 -11.54 4.76 -0.83
CA GLY A 60 -10.65 4.19 -1.84
C GLY A 60 -9.58 5.15 -2.34
N CYS A 61 -8.35 4.64 -2.41
CA CYS A 61 -7.20 5.37 -2.95
C CYS A 61 -6.68 4.75 -4.25
N ASP A 62 -6.96 3.48 -4.48
CA ASP A 62 -6.45 2.71 -5.61
C ASP A 62 -7.49 2.62 -6.73
N ALA A 63 -7.11 2.91 -7.99
CA ALA A 63 -7.94 2.62 -9.14
C ALA A 63 -7.15 2.45 -10.44
N ALA A 64 -7.74 1.69 -11.36
CA ALA A 64 -7.45 1.71 -12.77
C ALA A 64 -8.77 1.84 -13.56
N GLY A 65 -8.72 2.55 -14.68
CA GLY A 65 -9.93 2.85 -15.44
C GLY A 65 -9.63 3.53 -16.76
N ILE A 66 -10.62 4.19 -17.31
CA ILE A 66 -10.56 4.87 -18.61
C ILE A 66 -10.71 6.38 -18.37
N ASP A 67 -9.75 7.16 -18.84
CA ASP A 67 -9.84 8.62 -18.91
C ASP A 67 -10.98 8.98 -19.87
N GLU A 68 -12.03 9.63 -19.36
CA GLU A 68 -13.22 9.94 -20.17
C GLU A 68 -12.95 11.02 -21.24
N GLU A 69 -11.90 11.80 -21.10
CA GLU A 69 -11.54 12.85 -22.08
C GLU A 69 -10.80 12.25 -23.30
N THR A 70 -9.85 11.33 -23.06
CA THR A 70 -9.00 10.78 -24.11
C THR A 70 -9.37 9.38 -24.56
N GLY A 71 -10.09 8.61 -23.72
CA GLY A 71 -10.37 7.20 -23.92
C GLY A 71 -9.21 6.28 -23.55
N ASP A 72 -8.12 6.80 -22.98
CA ASP A 72 -6.95 6.02 -22.62
C ASP A 72 -7.18 5.16 -21.38
N GLU A 73 -6.56 3.97 -21.36
CA GLU A 73 -6.48 3.14 -20.17
C GLU A 73 -5.44 3.70 -19.19
N VAL A 74 -5.84 3.96 -17.96
CA VAL A 74 -5.00 4.64 -16.96
C VAL A 74 -5.01 3.97 -15.60
N ILE A 75 -3.91 4.19 -14.86
CA ILE A 75 -3.75 3.93 -13.43
C ILE A 75 -3.82 5.28 -12.73
N VAL A 76 -4.58 5.38 -11.66
CA VAL A 76 -4.74 6.60 -10.87
C VAL A 76 -3.67 6.68 -9.80
N HIS A 77 -2.72 7.61 -9.92
CA HIS A 77 -1.78 7.91 -8.84
C HIS A 77 -2.49 8.67 -7.72
N SER A 78 -2.42 8.14 -6.50
CA SER A 78 -3.30 8.55 -5.39
C SER A 78 -2.87 9.80 -4.64
N VAL A 79 -1.58 10.19 -4.75
CA VAL A 79 -1.04 11.38 -4.06
C VAL A 79 -1.36 12.63 -4.88
N ILE A 80 -2.13 13.53 -4.29
CA ILE A 80 -2.48 14.82 -4.88
C ILE A 80 -1.66 15.90 -4.18
N ALA A 81 -0.62 16.38 -4.84
CA ALA A 81 0.24 17.45 -4.36
C ALA A 81 -0.21 18.81 -4.92
N ASP A 82 0.32 19.89 -4.38
CA ASP A 82 0.12 21.23 -4.94
C ASP A 82 0.58 21.28 -6.41
N PRO A 83 -0.17 21.92 -7.32
CA PRO A 83 0.24 22.04 -8.74
C PRO A 83 1.62 22.67 -8.95
N SER A 84 2.07 23.51 -8.03
CA SER A 84 3.40 24.15 -8.08
C SER A 84 4.50 23.37 -7.36
N ALA A 85 4.15 22.25 -6.68
CA ALA A 85 5.13 21.44 -5.98
C ALA A 85 6.15 20.84 -6.95
N THR A 86 7.42 20.94 -6.60
CA THR A 86 8.53 20.34 -7.35
C THR A 86 9.25 19.31 -6.49
N GLY A 87 9.70 18.21 -7.09
CA GLY A 87 10.41 17.14 -6.39
C GLY A 87 9.50 16.06 -5.82
N ASP A 88 9.81 15.58 -4.62
CA ASP A 88 9.09 14.47 -3.97
C ASP A 88 7.72 14.93 -3.45
N GLU A 89 6.67 14.64 -4.20
CA GLU A 89 5.28 15.01 -3.87
C GLU A 89 4.77 14.37 -2.56
N THR A 90 5.39 13.29 -2.10
CA THR A 90 5.02 12.66 -0.82
C THR A 90 5.47 13.50 0.38
N THR A 91 6.33 14.47 0.20
CA THR A 91 6.82 15.39 1.23
C THR A 91 6.22 16.80 1.13
N ASP A 92 5.39 17.06 0.12
CA ASP A 92 4.67 18.32 0.00
C ASP A 92 3.75 18.52 1.23
N PRO A 93 3.87 19.65 1.97
CA PRO A 93 3.04 19.91 3.14
C PRO A 93 1.56 20.09 2.80
N HIS A 94 1.23 20.40 1.54
CA HIS A 94 -0.14 20.58 1.06
C HIS A 94 -0.73 19.34 0.38
N ARG A 95 0.06 18.24 0.30
CA ARG A 95 -0.42 17.00 -0.30
C ARG A 95 -1.67 16.48 0.39
N SER A 96 -2.47 15.75 -0.34
CA SER A 96 -3.56 14.93 0.16
C SER A 96 -3.61 13.60 -0.56
N LEU A 97 -4.39 12.68 -0.02
CA LEU A 97 -4.73 11.44 -0.69
C LEU A 97 -6.20 11.49 -1.15
N LEU A 98 -6.54 10.70 -2.14
CA LEU A 98 -7.93 10.38 -2.43
C LEU A 98 -8.56 9.76 -1.17
N SER A 99 -9.86 9.94 -0.98
CA SER A 99 -10.63 9.58 0.21
C SER A 99 -10.29 10.33 1.51
N GLU A 100 -9.52 11.42 1.43
CA GLU A 100 -9.26 12.32 2.57
C GLU A 100 -9.88 13.72 2.32
N LYS A 101 -9.31 14.51 1.41
CA LYS A 101 -9.85 15.82 1.02
C LYS A 101 -10.77 15.75 -0.21
N HIS A 102 -10.63 14.70 -1.00
CA HIS A 102 -11.33 14.50 -2.26
C HIS A 102 -12.03 13.14 -2.24
N PRO A 103 -13.16 12.97 -2.94
CA PRO A 103 -13.80 11.67 -3.09
C PRO A 103 -12.83 10.61 -3.58
N GLY A 104 -12.95 9.40 -3.05
CA GLY A 104 -12.10 8.27 -3.39
C GLY A 104 -12.58 7.47 -4.60
N THR A 105 -11.98 6.30 -4.76
CA THR A 105 -12.07 5.48 -5.97
C THR A 105 -13.13 4.37 -5.92
N PHE A 106 -13.80 4.16 -4.78
CA PHE A 106 -14.86 3.14 -4.68
C PHE A 106 -16.18 3.69 -5.22
N ALA A 107 -16.15 4.03 -6.50
CA ALA A 107 -17.25 4.60 -7.26
C ALA A 107 -17.06 4.30 -8.76
N GLN A 108 -18.13 4.39 -9.54
CA GLN A 108 -18.07 4.23 -10.99
C GLN A 108 -17.18 5.28 -11.68
N ARG A 109 -17.03 6.46 -11.06
CA ARG A 109 -16.23 7.56 -11.59
C ARG A 109 -15.47 8.25 -10.46
N VAL A 110 -14.25 8.67 -10.75
CA VAL A 110 -13.44 9.50 -9.85
C VAL A 110 -12.83 10.66 -10.64
N ALA A 111 -12.83 11.86 -10.06
CA ALA A 111 -12.11 13.00 -10.62
C ALA A 111 -10.74 13.12 -9.98
N VAL A 112 -9.69 13.30 -10.79
CA VAL A 112 -8.31 13.48 -10.36
C VAL A 112 -7.58 14.49 -11.22
N PRO A 113 -6.52 15.17 -10.73
CA PRO A 113 -5.69 16.00 -11.59
C PRO A 113 -5.16 15.20 -12.77
N ALA A 114 -5.16 15.79 -13.98
CA ALA A 114 -4.70 15.10 -15.20
C ALA A 114 -3.28 14.51 -15.06
N ARG A 115 -2.40 15.17 -14.30
CA ARG A 115 -1.03 14.69 -14.02
C ARG A 115 -0.98 13.40 -13.16
N ASN A 116 -2.05 13.08 -12.46
CA ASN A 116 -2.15 11.86 -11.66
C ASN A 116 -2.55 10.63 -12.49
N LEU A 117 -2.81 10.80 -13.78
CA LEU A 117 -3.08 9.71 -14.70
C LEU A 117 -1.78 9.15 -15.26
N VAL A 118 -1.58 7.86 -15.07
CA VAL A 118 -0.43 7.11 -15.59
C VAL A 118 -0.95 6.10 -16.61
N PRO A 119 -0.39 6.02 -17.84
CA PRO A 119 -0.85 5.04 -18.82
C PRO A 119 -0.79 3.62 -18.25
N LYS A 120 -1.89 2.87 -18.38
CA LYS A 120 -1.94 1.47 -18.00
C LYS A 120 -1.34 0.62 -19.12
N PRO A 121 -0.28 -0.16 -18.85
CA PRO A 121 0.24 -1.08 -19.86
C PRO A 121 -0.78 -2.18 -20.22
N ALA A 122 -0.82 -2.56 -21.50
CA ALA A 122 -1.74 -3.58 -22.00
C ALA A 122 -1.52 -4.98 -21.38
N TRP A 123 -0.31 -5.26 -20.85
CA TRP A 123 0.02 -6.53 -20.21
C TRP A 123 -0.49 -6.66 -18.76
N LEU A 124 -1.03 -5.58 -18.15
CA LEU A 124 -1.71 -5.64 -16.86
C LEU A 124 -3.22 -5.77 -17.07
N SER A 125 -3.85 -6.66 -16.31
CA SER A 125 -5.31 -6.65 -16.13
C SER A 125 -5.74 -5.42 -15.31
N TRP A 126 -7.02 -5.08 -15.35
CA TRP A 126 -7.57 -4.01 -14.51
C TRP A 126 -7.33 -4.25 -13.01
N ASN A 127 -7.52 -5.49 -12.58
CA ASN A 127 -7.36 -5.89 -11.18
C ASN A 127 -5.91 -5.74 -10.70
N GLU A 128 -4.94 -6.15 -11.51
CA GLU A 128 -3.51 -5.97 -11.20
C GLU A 128 -3.13 -4.49 -11.18
N ALA A 129 -3.56 -3.74 -12.20
CA ALA A 129 -3.29 -2.32 -12.31
C ALA A 129 -3.83 -1.52 -11.11
N ALA A 130 -5.04 -1.85 -10.64
CA ALA A 130 -5.65 -1.24 -9.47
C ALA A 130 -4.91 -1.54 -8.15
N CYS A 131 -4.06 -2.55 -8.07
CA CYS A 131 -3.29 -2.84 -6.86
C CYS A 131 -2.02 -2.00 -6.70
N LEU A 132 -1.62 -1.27 -7.74
CA LEU A 132 -0.28 -0.64 -7.80
C LEU A 132 -0.16 0.67 -7.02
N PRO A 133 -1.12 1.61 -7.04
CA PRO A 133 -0.89 2.99 -6.60
C PRO A 133 -0.57 3.16 -5.11
N VAL A 134 -1.10 2.31 -4.24
CA VAL A 134 -0.85 2.38 -2.80
C VAL A 134 0.11 1.28 -2.34
N ALA A 135 -0.33 0.04 -2.29
CA ALA A 135 0.43 -1.04 -1.64
C ALA A 135 1.73 -1.37 -2.37
N TRP A 136 1.69 -1.53 -3.69
CA TRP A 136 2.86 -1.88 -4.49
C TRP A 136 3.83 -0.73 -4.63
N LEU A 137 3.33 0.49 -4.84
CA LEU A 137 4.16 1.69 -4.90
C LEU A 137 4.84 1.98 -3.55
N THR A 138 4.12 1.80 -2.43
CA THR A 138 4.71 1.90 -1.10
C THR A 138 5.84 0.88 -0.91
N ALA A 139 5.62 -0.38 -1.28
CA ALA A 139 6.64 -1.43 -1.19
C ALA A 139 7.85 -1.12 -2.08
N TYR A 140 7.63 -0.66 -3.31
CA TYR A 140 8.69 -0.23 -4.22
C TYR A 140 9.54 0.88 -3.60
N ARG A 141 8.91 1.96 -3.11
CA ARG A 141 9.60 3.05 -2.45
C ARG A 141 10.39 2.59 -1.22
N MET A 142 9.80 1.76 -0.37
CA MET A 142 10.49 1.22 0.80
C MET A 142 11.77 0.48 0.41
N LEU A 143 11.71 -0.34 -0.64
CA LEU A 143 12.83 -1.16 -1.10
C LEU A 143 13.85 -0.35 -1.91
N GLN A 144 13.42 0.36 -2.95
CA GLN A 144 14.34 0.97 -3.92
C GLN A 144 14.85 2.33 -3.46
N THR A 145 14.00 3.15 -2.79
CA THR A 145 14.37 4.52 -2.42
C THR A 145 14.85 4.64 -0.98
N LYS A 146 14.27 3.88 -0.05
CA LYS A 146 14.48 4.11 1.39
C LYS A 146 15.43 3.11 2.04
N SER A 147 15.45 1.84 1.63
CA SER A 147 16.20 0.79 2.32
C SER A 147 17.72 0.97 2.23
N GLY A 148 18.21 1.37 1.07
CA GLY A 148 19.64 1.41 0.73
C GLY A 148 20.23 0.04 0.36
N LEU A 149 19.37 -0.97 0.17
CA LEU A 149 19.77 -2.34 -0.20
C LEU A 149 20.45 -2.40 -1.56
N LYS A 150 21.37 -3.34 -1.70
CA LYS A 150 22.02 -3.72 -2.95
C LYS A 150 21.66 -5.16 -3.32
N PRO A 151 21.70 -5.54 -4.60
CA PRO A 151 21.50 -6.93 -5.02
C PRO A 151 22.40 -7.89 -4.23
N GLY A 152 21.82 -9.02 -3.77
CA GLY A 152 22.47 -10.02 -2.93
C GLY A 152 22.41 -9.76 -1.43
N GLU A 153 22.02 -8.56 -0.98
CA GLU A 153 21.79 -8.28 0.45
C GLU A 153 20.46 -8.88 0.93
N THR A 154 20.35 -9.07 2.25
CA THR A 154 19.20 -9.74 2.87
C THR A 154 18.22 -8.72 3.44
N VAL A 155 16.95 -8.88 3.09
CA VAL A 155 15.84 -8.11 3.66
C VAL A 155 14.90 -9.00 4.47
N LEU A 156 14.50 -8.53 5.65
CA LEU A 156 13.42 -9.14 6.43
C LEU A 156 12.14 -8.35 6.22
N ILE A 157 11.06 -9.04 5.83
CA ILE A 157 9.75 -8.44 5.62
C ILE A 157 8.79 -8.93 6.70
N GLN A 158 8.31 -8.03 7.55
CA GLN A 158 7.36 -8.35 8.61
C GLN A 158 5.93 -8.41 8.09
N GLY A 159 5.16 -9.42 8.53
CA GLY A 159 3.73 -9.51 8.25
C GLY A 159 3.37 -9.87 6.81
N ALA A 160 3.97 -10.91 6.27
CA ALA A 160 3.98 -11.33 4.85
C ALA A 160 2.63 -11.36 4.11
N THR A 161 1.49 -11.46 4.83
CA THR A 161 0.15 -11.56 4.20
C THR A 161 -0.49 -10.22 3.87
N GLY A 162 0.04 -9.11 4.38
CA GLY A 162 -0.47 -7.76 4.10
C GLY A 162 -0.16 -7.30 2.66
N GLY A 163 -0.95 -6.38 2.13
CA GLY A 163 -0.80 -5.88 0.76
C GLY A 163 0.59 -5.30 0.46
N VAL A 164 1.15 -4.47 1.35
CA VAL A 164 2.51 -3.91 1.20
C VAL A 164 3.57 -5.01 1.37
N ALA A 165 3.42 -5.88 2.37
CA ALA A 165 4.40 -6.92 2.64
C ALA A 165 4.47 -7.97 1.51
N SER A 166 3.33 -8.40 0.98
CA SER A 166 3.29 -9.34 -0.16
C SER A 166 3.91 -8.72 -1.43
N ALA A 167 3.63 -7.44 -1.69
CA ALA A 167 4.28 -6.70 -2.77
C ALA A 167 5.79 -6.58 -2.53
N ALA A 168 6.22 -6.29 -1.29
CA ALA A 168 7.63 -6.18 -0.95
C ALA A 168 8.39 -7.49 -1.16
N ILE A 169 7.79 -8.66 -0.86
CA ILE A 169 8.40 -9.97 -1.12
C ILE A 169 8.64 -10.15 -2.62
N ALA A 170 7.61 -9.95 -3.44
CA ALA A 170 7.72 -10.13 -4.88
C ALA A 170 8.71 -9.15 -5.53
N LEU A 171 8.68 -7.88 -5.12
CA LEU A 171 9.60 -6.85 -5.64
C LEU A 171 11.04 -7.05 -5.16
N ALA A 172 11.25 -7.50 -3.92
CA ALA A 172 12.58 -7.78 -3.38
C ALA A 172 13.23 -8.96 -4.12
N GLN A 173 12.46 -10.02 -4.38
CA GLN A 173 12.90 -11.15 -5.19
C GLN A 173 13.25 -10.69 -6.62
N ALA A 174 12.38 -9.89 -7.25
CA ALA A 174 12.61 -9.34 -8.58
C ALA A 174 13.86 -8.44 -8.65
N ALA A 175 14.22 -7.76 -7.56
CA ALA A 175 15.41 -6.92 -7.45
C ALA A 175 16.69 -7.72 -7.10
N GLY A 176 16.61 -9.02 -6.90
CA GLY A 176 17.76 -9.89 -6.60
C GLY A 176 18.24 -9.80 -5.15
N TYR A 177 17.36 -9.46 -4.20
CA TYR A 177 17.67 -9.52 -2.78
C TYR A 177 17.40 -10.93 -2.23
N THR A 178 18.09 -11.31 -1.14
CA THR A 178 17.70 -12.48 -0.34
C THR A 178 16.53 -12.09 0.56
N VAL A 179 15.40 -12.77 0.40
CA VAL A 179 14.12 -12.37 1.01
C VAL A 179 13.75 -13.30 2.16
N TRP A 180 13.72 -12.76 3.36
CA TRP A 180 13.18 -13.43 4.54
C TRP A 180 11.85 -12.78 4.93
N ALA A 181 10.87 -13.60 5.34
CA ALA A 181 9.55 -13.06 5.68
C ALA A 181 9.01 -13.68 6.96
N THR A 182 8.18 -12.94 7.68
CA THR A 182 7.48 -13.46 8.86
C THR A 182 5.98 -13.53 8.65
N SER A 183 5.34 -14.58 9.16
CA SER A 183 3.88 -14.66 9.28
C SER A 183 3.46 -15.49 10.48
N ARG A 184 2.36 -15.10 11.12
CA ARG A 184 1.78 -15.77 12.29
C ARG A 184 1.26 -17.17 11.96
N THR A 185 0.75 -17.37 10.76
CA THR A 185 0.09 -18.64 10.38
C THR A 185 0.97 -19.46 9.43
N PRO A 186 0.89 -20.81 9.49
CA PRO A 186 1.56 -21.66 8.52
C PRO A 186 1.15 -21.34 7.06
N GLN A 187 -0.14 -21.07 6.82
CA GLN A 187 -0.65 -20.68 5.51
C GLN A 187 0.00 -19.38 5.01
N GLY A 188 0.14 -18.37 5.87
CA GLY A 188 0.80 -17.11 5.49
C GLY A 188 2.29 -17.28 5.23
N ARG A 189 2.97 -18.21 5.90
CA ARG A 189 4.36 -18.56 5.60
C ARG A 189 4.51 -19.28 4.26
N GLU A 190 3.59 -20.19 3.95
CA GLU A 190 3.57 -20.85 2.65
C GLU A 190 3.27 -19.86 1.53
N PHE A 191 2.30 -18.96 1.72
CA PHE A 191 2.01 -17.87 0.80
C PHE A 191 3.25 -17.00 0.52
N ALA A 192 4.02 -16.64 1.57
CA ALA A 192 5.26 -15.87 1.38
C ALA A 192 6.27 -16.60 0.48
N LYS A 193 6.39 -17.92 0.58
CA LYS A 193 7.24 -18.72 -0.31
C LYS A 193 6.76 -18.67 -1.76
N THR A 194 5.46 -18.76 -1.99
CA THR A 194 4.91 -18.66 -3.36
C THR A 194 5.18 -17.31 -4.01
N LEU A 195 5.39 -16.26 -3.20
CA LEU A 195 5.77 -14.92 -3.66
C LEU A 195 7.27 -14.74 -3.89
N GLY A 196 8.09 -15.72 -3.51
CA GLY A 196 9.55 -15.69 -3.69
C GLY A 196 10.37 -15.42 -2.43
N ALA A 197 9.80 -15.60 -1.22
CA ALA A 197 10.61 -15.57 0.00
C ALA A 197 11.52 -16.81 0.08
N ASP A 198 12.83 -16.59 0.27
CA ASP A 198 13.83 -17.67 0.42
C ASP A 198 13.65 -18.40 1.75
N GLU A 199 13.36 -17.66 2.82
CA GLU A 199 13.13 -18.21 4.15
C GLU A 199 11.92 -17.56 4.82
N VAL A 200 11.19 -18.34 5.61
CA VAL A 200 10.00 -17.88 6.31
C VAL A 200 10.02 -18.26 7.78
N PHE A 201 9.59 -17.35 8.64
CA PHE A 201 9.68 -17.50 10.09
C PHE A 201 8.37 -17.13 10.79
N GLU A 202 8.22 -17.55 12.03
CA GLU A 202 7.22 -16.98 12.96
C GLU A 202 7.68 -15.59 13.43
N PRO A 203 6.78 -14.67 13.75
CA PRO A 203 7.14 -13.39 14.33
C PRO A 203 7.95 -13.58 15.61
N GLY A 204 9.08 -12.87 15.72
CA GLY A 204 9.97 -12.96 16.88
C GLY A 204 10.92 -14.16 16.88
N ALA A 205 10.87 -15.04 15.91
CA ALA A 205 11.78 -16.17 15.81
C ALA A 205 13.25 -15.73 15.70
N ARG A 206 14.15 -16.54 16.26
CA ARG A 206 15.59 -16.32 16.06
C ARG A 206 15.95 -16.62 14.59
N LEU A 207 16.48 -15.61 13.92
CA LEU A 207 16.95 -15.76 12.54
C LEU A 207 18.33 -16.41 12.48
N PRO A 208 18.67 -17.12 11.39
CA PRO A 208 19.99 -17.76 11.23
C PRO A 208 21.13 -16.74 11.15
N ALA A 209 20.88 -15.52 10.65
CA ALA A 209 21.83 -14.43 10.58
C ALA A 209 21.11 -13.07 10.77
N ARG A 210 21.87 -11.98 10.86
CA ARG A 210 21.34 -10.63 10.82
C ARG A 210 21.14 -10.18 9.37
N VAL A 211 20.17 -9.29 9.16
CA VAL A 211 19.76 -8.77 7.84
C VAL A 211 20.27 -7.34 7.63
N ASP A 212 20.34 -6.93 6.37
CA ASP A 212 20.80 -5.58 5.98
C ASP A 212 19.68 -4.55 6.15
N ALA A 213 18.43 -4.94 5.84
CA ALA A 213 17.28 -4.08 6.05
C ALA A 213 16.06 -4.85 6.56
N VAL A 214 15.12 -4.12 7.16
CA VAL A 214 13.79 -4.62 7.55
C VAL A 214 12.72 -3.73 6.94
N ILE A 215 11.70 -4.34 6.34
CA ILE A 215 10.47 -3.68 5.90
C ILE A 215 9.40 -3.91 6.97
N GLU A 216 8.96 -2.81 7.59
CA GLU A 216 8.10 -2.84 8.77
C GLU A 216 6.76 -2.16 8.50
N THR A 217 5.68 -2.91 8.61
CA THR A 217 4.30 -2.43 8.46
C THR A 217 3.39 -2.86 9.62
N VAL A 218 3.93 -3.63 10.57
CA VAL A 218 3.18 -4.21 11.69
C VAL A 218 3.26 -3.31 12.92
N GLY A 219 4.45 -2.82 13.27
CA GLY A 219 4.65 -1.90 14.39
C GLY A 219 4.96 -2.62 15.70
N ASP A 220 4.25 -2.30 16.79
CA ASP A 220 4.60 -2.67 18.17
C ASP A 220 4.94 -4.15 18.34
N ALA A 221 4.11 -5.06 17.81
CA ALA A 221 4.29 -6.50 17.96
C ALA A 221 5.59 -7.06 17.32
N THR A 222 6.16 -6.38 16.32
CA THR A 222 7.36 -6.85 15.59
C THR A 222 8.57 -5.93 15.76
N TRP A 223 8.38 -4.73 16.29
CA TRP A 223 9.42 -3.70 16.39
C TRP A 223 10.71 -4.17 17.06
N SER A 224 10.60 -4.80 18.24
CA SER A 224 11.77 -5.31 18.97
C SER A 224 12.51 -6.38 18.16
N HIS A 225 11.79 -7.24 17.44
CA HIS A 225 12.36 -8.24 16.54
C HIS A 225 13.06 -7.56 15.36
N SER A 226 12.43 -6.56 14.74
CA SER A 226 12.98 -5.81 13.61
C SER A 226 14.32 -5.16 13.97
N LEU A 227 14.42 -4.45 15.11
CA LEU A 227 15.67 -3.85 15.54
C LEU A 227 16.77 -4.88 15.89
N LYS A 228 16.40 -6.01 16.52
CA LYS A 228 17.33 -7.09 16.89
C LYS A 228 17.88 -7.85 15.69
N SER A 229 17.11 -7.89 14.59
CA SER A 229 17.48 -8.61 13.38
C SER A 229 18.50 -7.89 12.51
N LEU A 230 18.70 -6.57 12.70
CA LEU A 230 19.57 -5.76 11.85
C LEU A 230 21.06 -5.99 12.14
N LYS A 231 21.86 -6.00 11.08
CA LYS A 231 23.33 -5.86 11.13
C LYS A 231 23.70 -4.45 11.66
N PRO A 232 24.92 -4.24 12.18
CA PRO A 232 25.43 -2.89 12.36
C PRO A 232 25.34 -2.08 11.06
N GLY A 233 24.86 -0.82 11.15
CA GLY A 233 24.60 0.03 9.99
C GLY A 233 23.30 -0.28 9.22
N GLY A 234 22.56 -1.31 9.63
CA GLY A 234 21.32 -1.73 8.96
C GLY A 234 20.19 -0.71 9.07
N THR A 235 19.20 -0.84 8.18
CA THR A 235 18.08 0.10 8.05
C THR A 235 16.75 -0.60 8.33
N VAL A 236 15.89 -0.02 9.17
CA VAL A 236 14.46 -0.34 9.19
C VAL A 236 13.67 0.73 8.47
N VAL A 237 12.82 0.33 7.52
CA VAL A 237 11.91 1.22 6.80
C VAL A 237 10.49 0.94 7.25
N ILE A 238 9.78 2.00 7.71
CA ILE A 238 8.45 1.89 8.31
C ILE A 238 7.43 2.55 7.40
N SER A 239 6.35 1.85 7.09
CA SER A 239 5.21 2.42 6.36
C SER A 239 3.85 2.02 6.96
N GLY A 240 3.83 1.51 8.18
CA GLY A 240 2.60 1.14 8.85
C GLY A 240 2.86 0.68 10.28
N ALA A 241 1.80 0.65 11.07
CA ALA A 241 1.83 0.28 12.48
C ALA A 241 0.50 -0.39 12.90
N THR A 242 0.12 -1.46 12.20
CA THR A 242 -1.19 -2.10 12.35
C THR A 242 -1.42 -2.74 13.73
N SER A 243 -0.36 -3.05 14.48
CA SER A 243 -0.43 -3.61 15.84
C SER A 243 -0.21 -2.57 16.96
N GLY A 244 0.09 -1.32 16.59
CA GLY A 244 0.38 -0.23 17.53
C GLY A 244 1.52 0.66 17.04
N ALA A 245 1.39 1.97 17.27
CA ALA A 245 2.28 2.98 16.72
C ALA A 245 3.36 3.51 17.70
N ASN A 246 3.37 3.04 18.95
CA ASN A 246 4.24 3.60 19.99
C ASN A 246 5.15 2.55 20.67
N PRO A 247 5.93 1.77 19.90
CA PRO A 247 6.87 0.81 20.48
C PRO A 247 8.04 1.51 21.18
N PRO A 248 8.72 0.85 22.16
CA PRO A 248 9.92 1.36 22.77
C PRO A 248 11.05 1.54 21.74
N ALA A 249 11.71 2.69 21.72
CA ALA A 249 12.70 3.02 20.70
C ALA A 249 14.02 2.21 20.78
N ASP A 250 14.34 1.55 21.91
CA ASP A 250 15.63 0.85 22.16
C ASP A 250 16.85 1.69 21.70
N LEU A 251 16.94 2.92 22.21
CA LEU A 251 17.96 3.89 21.78
C LEU A 251 19.38 3.36 21.92
N ALA A 252 19.66 2.55 22.97
CA ALA A 252 20.97 1.96 23.18
C ALA A 252 21.38 1.09 21.98
N ARG A 253 20.47 0.27 21.46
CA ARG A 253 20.71 -0.54 20.27
C ARG A 253 20.88 0.33 19.03
N VAL A 254 20.01 1.35 18.87
CA VAL A 254 20.03 2.23 17.69
C VAL A 254 21.39 2.91 17.57
N PHE A 255 21.90 3.56 18.64
CA PHE A 255 23.19 4.26 18.53
C PHE A 255 24.38 3.30 18.50
N PHE A 256 24.37 2.24 19.30
CA PHE A 256 25.51 1.32 19.39
C PHE A 256 25.73 0.55 18.07
N LEU A 257 24.66 0.13 17.40
CA LEU A 257 24.74 -0.53 16.10
C LEU A 257 24.65 0.44 14.92
N GLN A 258 24.57 1.75 15.17
CA GLN A 258 24.43 2.79 14.13
C GLN A 258 23.27 2.51 13.16
N LEU A 259 22.11 2.10 13.70
CA LEU A 259 20.94 1.75 12.89
C LEU A 259 20.29 2.99 12.31
N SER A 260 19.75 2.86 11.10
CA SER A 260 18.89 3.86 10.45
C SER A 260 17.42 3.49 10.61
N ILE A 261 16.61 4.46 11.06
CA ILE A 261 15.15 4.33 11.14
C ILE A 261 14.55 5.32 10.16
N LYS A 262 13.87 4.84 9.12
CA LYS A 262 13.34 5.67 8.03
C LYS A 262 11.84 5.48 7.87
N GLY A 263 11.09 6.60 7.89
CA GLY A 263 9.68 6.63 7.50
C GLY A 263 9.52 6.61 5.99
N SER A 264 8.45 5.96 5.52
CA SER A 264 8.05 5.94 4.12
C SER A 264 6.52 5.99 4.04
N THR A 265 5.99 6.75 3.10
CA THR A 265 4.55 6.78 2.83
C THR A 265 4.32 6.89 1.34
N MET A 266 3.42 6.07 0.80
CA MET A 266 3.08 6.08 -0.62
C MET A 266 4.32 5.98 -1.52
N GLY A 267 4.32 6.68 -2.64
CA GLY A 267 5.45 6.91 -3.53
C GLY A 267 5.11 8.02 -4.52
N THR A 268 6.09 8.44 -5.30
CA THR A 268 5.91 9.47 -6.31
C THR A 268 5.37 8.87 -7.62
N ARG A 269 4.89 9.75 -8.50
CA ARG A 269 4.48 9.34 -9.85
C ARG A 269 5.65 8.72 -10.63
N GLU A 270 6.87 9.25 -10.46
CA GLU A 270 8.07 8.69 -11.10
C GLU A 270 8.39 7.30 -10.55
N GLU A 271 8.24 7.08 -9.26
CA GLU A 271 8.41 5.76 -8.66
C GLU A 271 7.35 4.78 -9.16
N LEU A 272 6.12 5.23 -9.46
CA LEU A 272 5.10 4.38 -10.10
C LEU A 272 5.51 3.95 -11.51
N LEU A 273 6.12 4.83 -12.30
CA LEU A 273 6.68 4.46 -13.60
C LEU A 273 7.83 3.46 -13.45
N GLY A 274 8.76 3.69 -12.52
CA GLY A 274 9.84 2.75 -12.22
C GLY A 274 9.34 1.39 -11.71
N LEU A 275 8.24 1.38 -10.94
CA LEU A 275 7.56 0.14 -10.56
C LEU A 275 7.04 -0.61 -11.79
N LEU A 276 6.40 0.06 -12.73
CA LEU A 276 5.91 -0.55 -13.97
C LEU A 276 7.05 -1.17 -14.78
N ASP A 277 8.20 -0.49 -14.89
CA ASP A 277 9.40 -1.00 -15.58
C ASP A 277 9.94 -2.26 -14.89
N LEU A 278 10.01 -2.26 -13.55
CA LEU A 278 10.44 -3.44 -12.78
C LEU A 278 9.47 -4.63 -12.97
N LEU A 279 8.16 -4.38 -12.93
CA LEU A 279 7.15 -5.42 -13.17
C LEU A 279 7.22 -5.98 -14.60
N HIS A 280 7.46 -5.13 -15.58
CA HIS A 280 7.60 -5.55 -16.97
C HIS A 280 8.81 -6.46 -17.17
N SER A 281 9.96 -6.06 -16.64
CA SER A 281 11.23 -6.78 -16.81
C SER A 281 11.30 -8.09 -16.01
N SER A 282 10.71 -8.12 -14.81
CA SER A 282 10.75 -9.29 -13.93
C SER A 282 9.61 -10.27 -14.14
N GLY A 283 8.48 -9.82 -14.69
CA GLY A 283 7.26 -10.61 -14.76
C GLY A 283 6.48 -10.72 -13.44
N ALA A 284 6.92 -10.04 -12.36
CA ALA A 284 6.20 -10.01 -11.09
C ALA A 284 4.79 -9.40 -11.24
N ARG A 285 3.82 -9.94 -10.50
CA ARG A 285 2.41 -9.52 -10.58
C ARG A 285 1.78 -9.42 -9.19
N PRO A 286 0.81 -8.48 -9.00
CA PRO A 286 0.00 -8.46 -7.79
C PRO A 286 -0.78 -9.76 -7.57
N HIS A 287 -0.70 -10.29 -6.34
CA HIS A 287 -1.57 -11.39 -5.95
C HIS A 287 -2.90 -10.84 -5.44
N VAL A 288 -3.97 -11.08 -6.21
CA VAL A 288 -5.34 -10.73 -5.86
C VAL A 288 -6.02 -11.96 -5.27
N SER A 289 -6.26 -11.95 -3.96
CA SER A 289 -6.87 -13.09 -3.24
C SER A 289 -8.40 -13.04 -3.23
N MET A 290 -8.97 -11.86 -3.46
CA MET A 290 -10.41 -11.65 -3.48
C MET A 290 -10.77 -10.63 -4.54
N CYS A 291 -11.82 -10.91 -5.30
CA CYS A 291 -12.39 -10.00 -6.27
C CYS A 291 -13.92 -10.04 -6.13
N VAL A 292 -14.53 -8.88 -5.88
CA VAL A 292 -15.99 -8.76 -5.70
C VAL A 292 -16.49 -7.53 -6.43
N GLU A 293 -17.79 -7.50 -6.74
CA GLU A 293 -18.43 -6.31 -7.28
C GLU A 293 -18.48 -5.17 -6.25
N LEU A 294 -18.54 -3.92 -6.71
CA LEU A 294 -18.63 -2.76 -5.81
C LEU A 294 -19.80 -2.88 -4.83
N GLY A 295 -20.94 -3.44 -5.26
CA GLY A 295 -22.10 -3.67 -4.41
C GLY A 295 -21.82 -4.57 -3.20
N ASP A 296 -20.88 -5.50 -3.34
CA ASP A 296 -20.50 -6.48 -2.34
C ASP A 296 -19.22 -6.08 -1.56
N ALA A 297 -18.79 -4.82 -1.66
CA ALA A 297 -17.58 -4.30 -1.01
C ALA A 297 -17.50 -4.63 0.47
N ALA A 298 -18.62 -4.69 1.18
CA ALA A 298 -18.67 -5.03 2.60
C ALA A 298 -17.99 -6.38 2.91
N CYS A 299 -18.08 -7.37 2.01
CA CYS A 299 -17.43 -8.69 2.19
C CYS A 299 -15.90 -8.55 2.17
N ALA A 300 -15.36 -7.72 1.26
CA ALA A 300 -13.92 -7.49 1.16
C ALA A 300 -13.39 -6.69 2.38
N PHE A 301 -14.14 -5.70 2.85
CA PHE A 301 -13.84 -4.97 4.08
C PHE A 301 -13.87 -5.88 5.31
N GLN A 302 -14.84 -6.79 5.40
CA GLN A 302 -14.93 -7.76 6.49
C GLN A 302 -13.70 -8.68 6.50
N ALA A 303 -13.33 -9.25 5.34
CA ALA A 303 -12.16 -10.11 5.23
C ALA A 303 -10.86 -9.37 5.59
N MET A 304 -10.73 -8.10 5.23
CA MET A 304 -9.60 -7.25 5.62
C MET A 304 -9.59 -6.99 7.13
N HIS A 305 -10.73 -6.67 7.71
CA HIS A 305 -10.88 -6.42 9.15
C HIS A 305 -10.52 -7.65 10.00
N GLU A 306 -10.93 -8.83 9.55
CA GLU A 306 -10.63 -10.12 10.19
C GLU A 306 -9.18 -10.59 9.93
N GLY A 307 -8.46 -9.95 9.00
CA GLY A 307 -7.09 -10.32 8.65
C GLY A 307 -6.97 -11.66 7.92
N THR A 308 -8.00 -12.07 7.19
CA THR A 308 -8.05 -13.33 6.44
C THR A 308 -7.51 -13.21 5.01
N LEU A 309 -7.30 -11.98 4.51
CA LEU A 309 -6.75 -11.74 3.17
C LEU A 309 -5.28 -12.15 3.06
N LEU A 310 -4.92 -12.74 1.92
CA LEU A 310 -3.55 -13.02 1.52
C LEU A 310 -3.19 -12.12 0.31
N GLY A 311 -2.60 -10.96 0.55
CA GLY A 311 -2.33 -9.97 -0.50
C GLY A 311 -3.46 -8.94 -0.65
N LYS A 312 -4.01 -8.78 -1.87
CA LYS A 312 -4.95 -7.70 -2.20
C LYS A 312 -6.38 -8.20 -2.41
N ALA A 313 -7.34 -7.35 -2.06
CA ALA A 313 -8.74 -7.47 -2.44
C ALA A 313 -9.09 -6.35 -3.43
N VAL A 314 -9.84 -6.69 -4.47
CA VAL A 314 -10.22 -5.80 -5.58
C VAL A 314 -11.73 -5.71 -5.67
N LEU A 315 -12.22 -4.50 -5.91
CA LEU A 315 -13.60 -4.20 -6.29
C LEU A 315 -13.64 -4.02 -7.80
N GLN A 316 -14.44 -4.86 -8.50
CA GLN A 316 -14.76 -4.67 -9.90
C GLN A 316 -15.89 -3.65 -10.03
N ILE A 317 -15.78 -2.78 -11.04
CA ILE A 317 -16.71 -1.66 -11.22
C ILE A 317 -17.05 -1.57 -12.71
N ASP A 318 -18.32 -1.70 -13.02
CA ASP A 318 -18.87 -1.64 -14.38
C ASP A 318 -19.17 -0.21 -14.88
#